data_6596bc26e9e45a9eb2621b353e09cefb
#
_entry.id   6596bc26e9e45a9eb2621b353e09cefb
#
_cell.length_a   1.000
_cell.length_b   1.000
_cell.length_c   1.000
_cell.angle_alpha   90.00
_cell.angle_beta   90.00
_cell.angle_gamma   90.00
#
_symmetry.space_group_name_H-M   'P 1'
#
loop_
_entity.id
_entity.type
_entity.pdbx_description
1 polymer ?
#
loop_
_entity_poly.entity_id
_entity_poly.type
_entity_poly.pdbx_seq_one_letter_code
_entity_poly.pdbx_strand_id
1 'polypeptide(L)'
;GFTSISLAVCDEVCLAPPDLFSVVSFCMRDLPKGVNGKIVMLSTPRADNWVTAYCREQNVKIINAKTSDNKRITQKEIDLMRSTCLDENAWRREFYGEECDDGSEGTLFTNDLFRECSSVRENTQKGYAIGIDCSGLGVDNNVIVVRSINKVKKVVKKRIATAAELCSIVKGLIEEFGKKDLSHIAIDEAYGLDLSERLREAGYVVNTVPFGGKATENVYLNNRAEMYCTMKKSFEEYGMLGLDEDLRRELNCTRYILSNSNKIQIIPKADIKLNLGHSPDTADALALTFIQPIIPRMAIEYKLRQDRDDMADL
;
A
#
# COMPACT_ATOMS: atom_id res chain seq x y z
N GLY A 1 -35.66 -27.74 7.73
CA GLY A 1 -34.78 -27.78 6.53
C GLY A 1 -35.64 -27.62 5.29
N PHE A 2 -35.10 -26.98 4.24
CA PHE A 2 -35.77 -26.89 2.95
C PHE A 2 -35.67 -28.25 2.27
N THR A 3 -36.78 -28.82 1.86
CA THR A 3 -36.85 -30.20 1.34
C THR A 3 -36.98 -30.29 -0.17
N SER A 4 -37.06 -29.21 -0.96
CA SER A 4 -37.24 -29.28 -2.41
C SER A 4 -36.86 -27.98 -3.10
N ILE A 5 -35.56 -27.69 -3.23
CA ILE A 5 -35.07 -26.51 -3.96
C ILE A 5 -34.73 -26.98 -5.41
N SER A 6 -35.38 -26.36 -6.40
CA SER A 6 -35.10 -26.63 -7.83
C SER A 6 -34.11 -25.65 -8.45
N LEU A 7 -33.93 -24.48 -7.82
CA LEU A 7 -32.97 -23.45 -8.22
C LEU A 7 -32.31 -22.85 -6.99
N ALA A 8 -30.99 -22.86 -6.94
CA ALA A 8 -30.19 -22.11 -5.99
C ALA A 8 -29.36 -21.04 -6.73
N VAL A 9 -29.33 -19.83 -6.21
CA VAL A 9 -28.46 -18.76 -6.67
C VAL A 9 -27.50 -18.42 -5.54
N CYS A 10 -26.22 -18.61 -5.75
CA CYS A 10 -25.17 -18.33 -4.79
C CYS A 10 -24.39 -17.10 -5.27
N ASP A 11 -24.45 -16.02 -4.51
CA ASP A 11 -23.73 -14.79 -4.81
C ASP A 11 -22.40 -14.75 -4.05
N GLU A 12 -21.39 -14.11 -4.64
CA GLU A 12 -20.01 -14.03 -4.13
C GLU A 12 -19.44 -15.40 -3.72
N VAL A 13 -19.73 -16.42 -4.50
CA VAL A 13 -19.41 -17.81 -4.15
C VAL A 13 -17.92 -18.08 -4.00
N CYS A 14 -17.05 -17.29 -4.64
CA CYS A 14 -15.59 -17.37 -4.45
C CYS A 14 -15.13 -16.98 -3.03
N LEU A 15 -15.94 -16.28 -2.26
CA LEU A 15 -15.68 -15.94 -0.87
C LEU A 15 -16.21 -17.00 0.11
N ALA A 16 -17.04 -17.91 -0.38
CA ALA A 16 -17.62 -18.96 0.45
C ALA A 16 -16.71 -20.19 0.55
N PRO A 17 -16.75 -20.94 1.65
CA PRO A 17 -16.00 -22.18 1.78
C PRO A 17 -16.55 -23.27 0.86
N PRO A 18 -15.72 -24.25 0.42
CA PRO A 18 -16.12 -25.30 -0.54
C PRO A 18 -17.29 -26.17 -0.07
N ASP A 19 -17.49 -26.34 1.23
CA ASP A 19 -18.57 -27.12 1.81
C ASP A 19 -19.96 -26.51 1.60
N LEU A 20 -20.06 -25.19 1.34
CA LEU A 20 -21.30 -24.53 0.95
C LEU A 20 -21.94 -25.23 -0.27
N PHE A 21 -21.15 -25.59 -1.26
CA PHE A 21 -21.64 -26.28 -2.46
C PHE A 21 -22.26 -27.64 -2.13
N SER A 22 -21.64 -28.39 -1.22
CA SER A 22 -22.16 -29.68 -0.76
C SER A 22 -23.50 -29.49 -0.05
N VAL A 23 -23.61 -28.51 0.84
CA VAL A 23 -24.86 -28.19 1.56
C VAL A 23 -25.99 -27.83 0.58
N VAL A 24 -25.73 -26.96 -0.39
CA VAL A 24 -26.70 -26.54 -1.41
C VAL A 24 -27.13 -27.74 -2.26
N SER A 25 -26.19 -28.58 -2.69
CA SER A 25 -26.49 -29.79 -3.47
C SER A 25 -27.33 -30.79 -2.71
N PHE A 26 -27.15 -30.91 -1.38
CA PHE A 26 -27.98 -31.74 -0.52
C PHE A 26 -29.43 -31.26 -0.45
N CYS A 27 -29.69 -29.95 -0.52
CA CYS A 27 -31.04 -29.40 -0.53
C CYS A 27 -31.81 -29.66 -1.85
N MET A 28 -31.14 -30.15 -2.89
CA MET A 28 -31.71 -30.39 -4.20
C MET A 28 -32.05 -31.86 -4.46
N ARG A 29 -31.90 -32.75 -3.48
CA ARG A 29 -32.04 -34.20 -3.67
C ARG A 29 -33.47 -34.70 -3.88
N ASP A 30 -34.45 -34.06 -3.28
CA ASP A 30 -35.83 -34.52 -3.27
C ASP A 30 -36.71 -33.80 -4.31
N LEU A 31 -36.17 -33.68 -5.54
CA LEU A 31 -36.92 -33.05 -6.64
C LEU A 31 -37.89 -34.04 -7.28
N PRO A 32 -39.05 -33.57 -7.78
CA PRO A 32 -39.99 -34.41 -8.53
C PRO A 32 -39.31 -35.07 -9.74
N LYS A 33 -39.79 -36.27 -10.09
CA LYS A 33 -39.27 -37.03 -11.21
C LYS A 33 -39.31 -36.22 -12.49
N GLY A 34 -38.14 -36.04 -13.16
CA GLY A 34 -38.01 -35.24 -14.38
C GLY A 34 -37.63 -33.77 -14.15
N VAL A 35 -37.51 -33.32 -12.90
CA VAL A 35 -37.00 -31.98 -12.54
C VAL A 35 -35.53 -32.07 -12.16
N ASN A 36 -34.67 -31.36 -12.89
CA ASN A 36 -33.26 -31.24 -12.55
C ASN A 36 -33.03 -29.97 -11.77
N GLY A 37 -32.37 -30.05 -10.61
CA GLY A 37 -31.94 -28.91 -9.85
C GLY A 37 -30.87 -28.11 -10.62
N LYS A 38 -30.92 -26.79 -10.48
CA LYS A 38 -29.92 -25.86 -11.07
C LYS A 38 -29.27 -25.03 -10.01
N ILE A 39 -27.96 -24.91 -10.09
CA ILE A 39 -27.19 -23.97 -9.27
C ILE A 39 -26.63 -22.90 -10.20
N VAL A 40 -26.89 -21.64 -9.86
CA VAL A 40 -26.27 -20.47 -10.50
C VAL A 40 -25.30 -19.88 -9.51
N MET A 41 -24.04 -19.78 -9.90
CA MET A 41 -22.97 -19.21 -9.10
C MET A 41 -22.60 -17.84 -9.70
N LEU A 42 -22.66 -16.82 -8.88
CA LEU A 42 -22.25 -15.47 -9.23
C LEU A 42 -21.02 -15.12 -8.40
N SER A 43 -19.99 -14.61 -9.01
CA SER A 43 -18.81 -14.13 -8.31
C SER A 43 -17.87 -13.41 -9.26
N THR A 44 -17.04 -12.56 -8.69
CA THR A 44 -15.83 -12.09 -9.33
C THR A 44 -14.82 -13.23 -9.46
N PRO A 45 -14.24 -13.49 -10.64
CA PRO A 45 -13.34 -14.63 -10.85
C PRO A 45 -12.03 -14.44 -10.05
N ARG A 46 -11.54 -15.51 -9.44
CA ARG A 46 -10.26 -15.55 -8.71
C ARG A 46 -9.44 -16.71 -9.22
N ALA A 47 -8.15 -16.47 -9.53
CA ALA A 47 -7.19 -17.54 -9.76
C ALA A 47 -7.08 -18.41 -8.49
N ASP A 48 -6.60 -19.60 -8.58
CA ASP A 48 -6.39 -20.53 -7.46
C ASP A 48 -7.58 -20.69 -6.47
N ASN A 49 -8.81 -20.36 -6.94
CA ASN A 49 -10.02 -20.51 -6.15
C ASN A 49 -10.70 -21.85 -6.45
N TRP A 50 -11.29 -22.45 -5.42
CA TRP A 50 -12.00 -23.73 -5.55
C TRP A 50 -13.15 -23.69 -6.55
N VAL A 51 -13.86 -22.55 -6.69
CA VAL A 51 -14.95 -22.37 -7.67
C VAL A 51 -14.42 -22.46 -9.09
N THR A 52 -13.30 -21.78 -9.37
CA THR A 52 -12.65 -21.79 -10.67
C THR A 52 -12.16 -23.20 -11.02
N ALA A 53 -11.50 -23.87 -10.06
CA ALA A 53 -11.09 -25.27 -10.21
C ALA A 53 -12.30 -26.18 -10.49
N TYR A 54 -13.35 -26.08 -9.69
CA TYR A 54 -14.58 -26.84 -9.86
C TYR A 54 -15.23 -26.61 -11.24
N CYS A 55 -15.35 -25.36 -11.67
CA CYS A 55 -15.93 -25.03 -12.97
C CYS A 55 -15.16 -25.64 -14.14
N ARG A 56 -13.83 -25.67 -14.07
CA ARG A 56 -12.96 -26.30 -15.07
C ARG A 56 -13.13 -27.84 -15.08
N GLU A 57 -13.05 -28.46 -13.91
CA GLU A 57 -13.14 -29.93 -13.76
C GLU A 57 -14.51 -30.48 -14.21
N GLN A 58 -15.57 -29.78 -13.87
CA GLN A 58 -16.94 -30.18 -14.17
C GLN A 58 -17.47 -29.63 -15.51
N ASN A 59 -16.63 -28.92 -16.28
CA ASN A 59 -17.01 -28.31 -17.56
C ASN A 59 -18.30 -27.44 -17.43
N VAL A 60 -18.39 -26.65 -16.36
CA VAL A 60 -19.56 -25.81 -16.11
C VAL A 60 -19.57 -24.64 -17.12
N LYS A 61 -20.76 -24.33 -17.64
CA LYS A 61 -20.92 -23.17 -18.54
C LYS A 61 -20.62 -21.88 -17.77
N ILE A 62 -19.55 -21.18 -18.17
CA ILE A 62 -19.17 -19.87 -17.63
C ILE A 62 -19.69 -18.78 -18.55
N ILE A 63 -20.26 -17.71 -17.96
CA ILE A 63 -20.69 -16.49 -18.65
C ILE A 63 -19.93 -15.35 -18.02
N ASN A 64 -19.01 -14.77 -18.76
CA ASN A 64 -18.28 -13.57 -18.32
C ASN A 64 -19.05 -12.31 -18.70
N ALA A 65 -19.18 -11.39 -17.74
CA ALA A 65 -19.72 -10.05 -17.92
C ALA A 65 -18.69 -9.01 -17.45
N LYS A 66 -18.62 -7.89 -18.16
CA LYS A 66 -17.74 -6.77 -17.81
C LYS A 66 -18.56 -5.62 -17.25
N THR A 67 -17.98 -4.84 -16.36
CA THR A 67 -18.62 -3.61 -15.86
C THR A 67 -19.02 -2.68 -16.99
N SER A 68 -18.22 -2.60 -18.06
CA SER A 68 -18.52 -1.81 -19.27
C SER A 68 -19.74 -2.31 -20.07
N ASP A 69 -20.19 -3.53 -19.86
CA ASP A 69 -21.39 -4.06 -20.53
C ASP A 69 -22.68 -3.48 -19.91
N ASN A 70 -22.58 -2.90 -18.71
CA ASN A 70 -23.68 -2.22 -18.06
C ASN A 70 -23.82 -0.79 -18.60
N LYS A 71 -24.76 -0.60 -19.54
CA LYS A 71 -25.03 0.70 -20.18
C LYS A 71 -25.53 1.81 -19.24
N ARG A 72 -25.79 1.49 -17.95
CA ARG A 72 -26.19 2.48 -16.94
C ARG A 72 -25.00 3.15 -16.28
N ILE A 73 -23.80 2.60 -16.41
CA ILE A 73 -22.57 3.15 -15.84
C ILE A 73 -21.99 4.14 -16.86
N THR A 74 -21.78 5.37 -16.43
CA THR A 74 -21.20 6.44 -17.26
C THR A 74 -19.66 6.36 -17.26
N GLN A 75 -19.03 6.94 -18.29
CA GLN A 75 -17.57 7.02 -18.36
C GLN A 75 -16.97 7.74 -17.14
N LYS A 76 -17.62 8.77 -16.64
CA LYS A 76 -17.19 9.50 -15.43
C LYS A 76 -17.15 8.61 -14.18
N GLU A 77 -18.13 7.72 -14.03
CA GLU A 77 -18.15 6.75 -12.93
C GLU A 77 -17.03 5.71 -13.09
N ILE A 78 -16.77 5.26 -14.32
CA ILE A 78 -15.65 4.36 -14.63
C ILE A 78 -14.31 5.03 -14.28
N ASP A 79 -14.11 6.28 -14.69
CA ASP A 79 -12.89 7.04 -14.40
C ASP A 79 -12.69 7.22 -12.89
N LEU A 80 -13.78 7.47 -12.15
CA LEU A 80 -13.75 7.55 -10.69
C LEU A 80 -13.39 6.20 -10.06
N MET A 81 -14.01 5.10 -10.49
CA MET A 81 -13.69 3.75 -10.03
C MET A 81 -12.21 3.44 -10.30
N ARG A 82 -11.71 3.79 -11.50
CA ARG A 82 -10.30 3.57 -11.85
C ARG A 82 -9.35 4.36 -10.95
N SER A 83 -9.68 5.60 -10.64
CA SER A 83 -8.84 6.45 -9.79
C SER A 83 -8.71 5.95 -8.35
N THR A 84 -9.68 5.19 -7.87
CA THR A 84 -9.69 4.60 -6.52
C THR A 84 -9.14 3.17 -6.48
N CYS A 85 -8.96 2.52 -7.63
CA CYS A 85 -8.40 1.18 -7.71
C CYS A 85 -6.88 1.24 -7.96
N LEU A 86 -6.10 0.94 -6.94
CA LEU A 86 -4.62 1.00 -6.97
C LEU A 86 -3.97 -0.31 -7.43
N ASP A 87 -4.73 -1.40 -7.45
CA ASP A 87 -4.26 -2.72 -7.83
C ASP A 87 -4.76 -3.05 -9.24
N GLU A 88 -3.84 -3.24 -10.18
CA GLU A 88 -4.15 -3.57 -11.57
C GLU A 88 -4.88 -4.91 -11.70
N ASN A 89 -4.50 -5.92 -10.92
CA ASN A 89 -5.16 -7.22 -10.93
C ASN A 89 -6.58 -7.13 -10.36
N ALA A 90 -6.77 -6.34 -9.28
CA ALA A 90 -8.10 -6.03 -8.77
C ALA A 90 -8.95 -5.32 -9.82
N TRP A 91 -8.39 -4.33 -10.53
CA TRP A 91 -9.09 -3.64 -11.61
C TRP A 91 -9.49 -4.59 -12.75
N ARG A 92 -8.57 -5.43 -13.21
CA ARG A 92 -8.82 -6.40 -14.27
C ARG A 92 -9.89 -7.41 -13.85
N ARG A 93 -9.86 -7.85 -12.62
CA ARG A 93 -10.83 -8.78 -12.05
C ARG A 93 -12.22 -8.16 -11.91
N GLU A 94 -12.31 -7.01 -11.20
CA GLU A 94 -13.60 -6.36 -10.88
C GLU A 94 -14.23 -5.67 -12.09
N PHE A 95 -13.43 -5.11 -12.99
CA PHE A 95 -13.94 -4.33 -14.13
C PHE A 95 -14.11 -5.19 -15.39
N TYR A 96 -13.14 -6.05 -15.68
CA TYR A 96 -13.17 -6.89 -16.89
C TYR A 96 -13.63 -8.32 -16.63
N GLY A 97 -13.80 -8.75 -15.39
CA GLY A 97 -14.12 -10.14 -15.06
C GLY A 97 -13.02 -11.11 -15.45
N GLU A 98 -11.77 -10.67 -15.44
CA GLU A 98 -10.61 -11.48 -15.79
C GLU A 98 -10.14 -12.30 -14.58
N GLU A 99 -9.76 -13.54 -14.84
CA GLU A 99 -9.11 -14.38 -13.85
C GLU A 99 -7.66 -13.93 -13.70
N CYS A 100 -7.37 -13.24 -12.59
CA CYS A 100 -6.04 -12.78 -12.29
C CYS A 100 -5.51 -13.48 -11.04
N ASP A 101 -4.19 -13.69 -10.97
CA ASP A 101 -3.54 -14.12 -9.74
C ASP A 101 -3.90 -13.15 -8.62
N ASP A 102 -4.44 -13.71 -7.55
CA ASP A 102 -4.63 -12.98 -6.29
C ASP A 102 -3.27 -12.76 -5.62
N GLY A 103 -2.52 -11.83 -6.14
CA GLY A 103 -1.73 -11.05 -5.21
C GLY A 103 -2.73 -10.54 -4.19
N SER A 104 -2.65 -11.03 -2.94
CA SER A 104 -3.69 -10.86 -1.92
C SER A 104 -4.41 -9.51 -2.04
N GLU A 105 -5.74 -9.54 -2.09
CA GLU A 105 -6.61 -8.39 -2.35
C GLU A 105 -6.16 -7.14 -1.59
N GLY A 106 -5.97 -6.05 -2.32
CA GLY A 106 -5.48 -4.80 -1.73
C GLY A 106 -3.97 -4.72 -1.47
N THR A 107 -3.14 -5.65 -1.97
CA THR A 107 -1.68 -5.54 -1.86
C THR A 107 -1.17 -4.32 -2.62
N LEU A 108 -0.47 -3.43 -1.93
CA LEU A 108 0.12 -2.24 -2.55
C LEU A 108 1.44 -2.56 -3.28
N PHE A 109 2.26 -3.43 -2.69
CA PHE A 109 3.61 -3.74 -3.18
C PHE A 109 3.70 -5.23 -3.50
N THR A 110 3.61 -5.56 -4.79
CA THR A 110 3.65 -6.93 -5.28
C THR A 110 5.09 -7.40 -5.52
N ASN A 111 5.30 -8.71 -5.60
CA ASN A 111 6.60 -9.27 -5.97
C ASN A 111 7.02 -8.88 -7.38
N ASP A 112 6.07 -8.65 -8.28
CA ASP A 112 6.35 -8.16 -9.64
C ASP A 112 6.90 -6.75 -9.60
N LEU A 113 6.27 -5.84 -8.84
CA LEU A 113 6.77 -4.49 -8.63
C LEU A 113 8.20 -4.50 -8.07
N PHE A 114 8.52 -5.39 -7.11
CA PHE A 114 9.90 -5.50 -6.58
C PHE A 114 10.90 -6.00 -7.63
N ARG A 115 10.47 -6.90 -8.53
CA ARG A 115 11.33 -7.35 -9.65
C ARG A 115 11.63 -6.21 -10.62
N GLU A 116 10.61 -5.46 -10.99
CA GLU A 116 10.74 -4.27 -11.84
C GLU A 116 11.65 -3.21 -11.19
N CYS A 117 11.42 -2.90 -9.92
CA CYS A 117 12.26 -2.00 -9.13
C CYS A 117 13.73 -2.41 -9.08
N SER A 118 14.03 -3.72 -9.11
CA SER A 118 15.40 -4.22 -9.03
C SER A 118 16.20 -4.02 -10.33
N SER A 119 15.53 -3.76 -11.46
CA SER A 119 16.15 -3.58 -12.78
C SER A 119 16.52 -2.14 -13.10
N VAL A 120 16.10 -1.17 -12.28
CA VAL A 120 16.34 0.25 -12.54
C VAL A 120 17.77 0.67 -12.18
N ARG A 121 18.21 1.78 -12.73
CA ARG A 121 19.48 2.40 -12.34
C ARG A 121 19.29 3.34 -11.16
N GLU A 122 20.30 3.41 -10.29
CA GLU A 122 20.30 4.39 -9.20
C GLU A 122 20.29 5.81 -9.77
N ASN A 123 19.38 6.63 -9.26
CA ASN A 123 19.40 8.06 -9.53
C ASN A 123 20.55 8.71 -8.76
N THR A 124 21.49 9.32 -9.47
CA THR A 124 22.70 9.92 -8.92
C THR A 124 22.53 11.37 -8.47
N GLN A 125 21.35 11.96 -8.66
CA GLN A 125 21.08 13.31 -8.16
C GLN A 125 21.21 13.35 -6.64
N LYS A 126 21.86 14.39 -6.14
CA LYS A 126 22.06 14.60 -4.72
C LYS A 126 20.78 15.04 -4.04
N GLY A 127 20.48 14.43 -2.94
CA GLY A 127 19.31 14.69 -2.12
C GLY A 127 18.87 13.43 -1.40
N TYR A 128 18.52 13.57 -0.12
CA TYR A 128 17.99 12.47 0.67
C TYR A 128 17.00 12.95 1.73
N ALA A 129 16.14 12.04 2.16
CA ALA A 129 15.21 12.22 3.25
C ALA A 129 15.48 11.21 4.37
N ILE A 130 15.12 11.58 5.58
CA ILE A 130 15.17 10.69 6.76
C ILE A 130 13.74 10.51 7.28
N GLY A 131 13.29 9.26 7.35
CA GLY A 131 12.03 8.88 7.98
C GLY A 131 12.30 8.12 9.28
N ILE A 132 11.56 8.42 10.33
CA ILE A 132 11.78 7.86 11.66
C ILE A 132 10.44 7.41 12.25
N ASP A 133 10.29 6.10 12.42
CA ASP A 133 9.20 5.51 13.20
C ASP A 133 9.71 5.22 14.61
N CYS A 134 9.19 5.95 15.60
CA CYS A 134 9.57 5.81 16.99
C CYS A 134 8.66 4.81 17.68
N SER A 135 9.23 3.86 18.41
CA SER A 135 8.49 3.01 19.33
C SER A 135 8.47 3.63 20.73
N GLY A 136 7.37 3.39 21.46
CA GLY A 136 7.34 3.67 22.89
C GLY A 136 8.24 2.71 23.69
N LEU A 137 8.01 2.60 24.99
CA LEU A 137 8.74 1.67 25.89
C LEU A 137 8.41 0.18 25.63
N GLY A 138 7.86 -0.15 24.46
CA GLY A 138 7.41 -1.49 24.09
C GLY A 138 8.49 -2.39 23.48
N VAL A 139 8.03 -3.49 22.90
CA VAL A 139 8.86 -4.49 22.22
C VAL A 139 9.24 -4.13 20.78
N ASP A 140 8.58 -3.14 20.18
CA ASP A 140 8.77 -2.74 18.80
C ASP A 140 10.07 -1.91 18.63
N ASN A 141 10.58 -1.82 17.42
CA ASN A 141 11.84 -1.12 17.14
C ASN A 141 11.62 0.36 16.85
N ASN A 142 12.56 1.20 17.29
CA ASN A 142 12.74 2.52 16.68
C ASN A 142 13.50 2.31 15.37
N VAL A 143 12.94 2.78 14.26
CA VAL A 143 13.55 2.60 12.94
C VAL A 143 13.81 3.94 12.28
N ILE A 144 15.03 4.10 11.77
CA ILE A 144 15.46 5.26 10.99
C ILE A 144 15.81 4.78 9.58
N VAL A 145 15.17 5.37 8.57
CA VAL A 145 15.43 5.09 7.16
C VAL A 145 15.99 6.33 6.49
N VAL A 146 17.12 6.17 5.80
CA VAL A 146 17.69 7.20 4.90
C VAL A 146 17.41 6.77 3.47
N ARG A 147 16.70 7.60 2.70
CA ARG A 147 16.33 7.34 1.31
C ARG A 147 16.79 8.48 0.40
N SER A 148 17.47 8.15 -0.70
CA SER A 148 17.63 9.05 -1.85
C SER A 148 16.39 8.92 -2.77
N ILE A 149 16.41 9.54 -3.94
CA ILE A 149 15.25 9.57 -4.84
C ILE A 149 14.66 8.18 -5.06
N ASN A 150 15.49 7.20 -5.46
CA ASN A 150 15.05 5.83 -5.74
C ASN A 150 15.91 4.75 -5.08
N LYS A 151 16.47 5.03 -3.90
CA LYS A 151 17.25 4.03 -3.17
C LYS A 151 17.17 4.21 -1.67
N VAL A 152 16.87 3.14 -0.96
CA VAL A 152 17.09 3.05 0.49
C VAL A 152 18.60 2.95 0.72
N LYS A 153 19.18 3.99 1.28
CA LYS A 153 20.63 4.10 1.53
C LYS A 153 21.05 3.43 2.83
N LYS A 154 20.21 3.55 3.84
CA LYS A 154 20.51 3.01 5.18
C LYS A 154 19.24 2.80 5.99
N VAL A 155 19.25 1.72 6.75
CA VAL A 155 18.23 1.40 7.76
C VAL A 155 18.95 1.18 9.08
N VAL A 156 18.49 1.86 10.13
CA VAL A 156 18.98 1.68 11.50
C VAL A 156 17.81 1.25 12.36
N LYS A 157 17.93 0.09 13.01
CA LYS A 157 16.92 -0.47 13.93
C LYS A 157 17.48 -0.46 15.36
N LYS A 158 16.73 0.11 16.31
CA LYS A 158 17.09 0.15 17.73
C LYS A 158 15.88 -0.24 18.58
N ARG A 159 15.97 -1.35 19.28
CA ARG A 159 14.85 -1.87 20.08
C ARG A 159 14.53 -1.00 21.29
N ILE A 160 15.57 -0.53 21.98
CA ILE A 160 15.44 0.38 23.12
C ILE A 160 16.44 1.51 22.89
N ALA A 161 15.93 2.74 22.79
CA ALA A 161 16.77 3.92 22.68
C ALA A 161 16.04 5.14 23.28
N THR A 162 16.79 5.99 23.95
CA THR A 162 16.31 7.29 24.37
C THR A 162 16.25 8.25 23.18
N ALA A 163 15.42 9.30 23.28
CA ALA A 163 15.39 10.34 22.26
C ALA A 163 16.75 11.03 22.06
N ALA A 164 17.57 11.13 23.11
CA ALA A 164 18.92 11.67 23.02
C ALA A 164 19.87 10.76 22.19
N GLU A 165 19.78 9.45 22.36
CA GLU A 165 20.55 8.47 21.56
C GLU A 165 20.09 8.51 20.10
N LEU A 166 18.78 8.49 19.85
CA LEU A 166 18.23 8.60 18.49
C LEU A 166 18.65 9.92 17.84
N CYS A 167 18.62 11.04 18.55
CA CYS A 167 19.09 12.34 18.08
C CYS A 167 20.57 12.27 17.66
N SER A 168 21.42 11.62 18.47
CA SER A 168 22.84 11.44 18.15
C SER A 168 23.05 10.58 16.89
N ILE A 169 22.26 9.52 16.73
CA ILE A 169 22.30 8.68 15.52
C ILE A 169 21.88 9.49 14.30
N VAL A 170 20.78 10.24 14.37
CA VAL A 170 20.30 11.06 13.24
C VAL A 170 21.34 12.11 12.84
N LYS A 171 21.98 12.78 13.81
CA LYS A 171 23.08 13.72 13.53
C LYS A 171 24.25 13.05 12.82
N GLY A 172 24.66 11.88 13.29
CA GLY A 172 25.72 11.09 12.64
C GLY A 172 25.38 10.73 11.20
N LEU A 173 24.10 10.34 10.92
CA LEU A 173 23.62 10.07 9.57
C LEU A 173 23.64 11.34 8.69
N ILE A 174 23.24 12.49 9.24
CA ILE A 174 23.30 13.76 8.51
C ILE A 174 24.72 14.16 8.16
N GLU A 175 25.69 13.90 9.03
CA GLU A 175 27.11 14.10 8.74
C GLU A 175 27.63 13.12 7.68
N GLU A 176 27.27 11.84 7.78
CA GLU A 176 27.64 10.77 6.83
C GLU A 176 27.13 11.07 5.41
N PHE A 177 25.87 11.48 5.25
CA PHE A 177 25.26 11.72 3.95
C PHE A 177 25.38 13.17 3.47
N GLY A 178 25.84 14.10 4.30
CA GLY A 178 26.06 15.50 4.02
C GLY A 178 24.86 16.39 4.31
N LYS A 179 25.00 17.28 5.27
CA LYS A 179 23.93 18.22 5.71
C LYS A 179 23.31 19.02 4.56
N LYS A 180 24.12 19.35 3.56
CA LYS A 180 23.66 20.18 2.41
C LYS A 180 22.72 19.43 1.46
N ASP A 181 22.77 18.12 1.47
CA ASP A 181 21.97 17.25 0.61
C ASP A 181 20.71 16.73 1.33
N LEU A 182 20.53 17.08 2.62
CA LEU A 182 19.32 16.74 3.38
C LEU A 182 18.13 17.56 2.87
N SER A 183 17.11 16.86 2.35
CA SER A 183 15.86 17.45 1.91
C SER A 183 14.92 17.68 3.09
N HIS A 184 14.64 16.63 3.87
CA HIS A 184 13.77 16.71 5.03
C HIS A 184 13.97 15.55 6.00
N ILE A 185 13.48 15.77 7.23
CA ILE A 185 13.32 14.76 8.27
C ILE A 185 11.83 14.66 8.57
N ALA A 186 11.27 13.45 8.59
CA ALA A 186 9.90 13.18 8.98
C ALA A 186 9.86 12.13 10.10
N ILE A 187 9.09 12.41 11.15
CA ILE A 187 9.01 11.58 12.36
C ILE A 187 7.54 11.31 12.68
N ASP A 188 7.20 10.06 12.99
CA ASP A 188 5.86 9.74 13.52
C ASP A 188 5.62 10.49 14.82
N GLU A 189 4.49 11.21 14.89
CA GLU A 189 4.12 12.06 16.03
C GLU A 189 3.88 11.26 17.30
N ALA A 190 3.38 10.01 17.19
CA ALA A 190 2.88 9.26 18.35
C ALA A 190 3.92 9.11 19.48
N TYR A 191 5.18 8.81 19.14
CA TYR A 191 6.27 8.65 20.12
C TYR A 191 7.50 9.49 19.76
N GLY A 192 7.44 10.31 18.73
CA GLY A 192 8.58 11.06 18.18
C GLY A 192 8.70 12.50 18.67
N LEU A 193 7.84 13.00 19.56
CA LEU A 193 7.82 14.43 19.96
C LEU A 193 9.12 14.88 20.63
N ASP A 194 9.62 14.14 21.64
CA ASP A 194 10.89 14.50 22.32
C ASP A 194 12.08 14.50 21.35
N LEU A 195 12.16 13.50 20.46
CA LEU A 195 13.18 13.47 19.41
C LEU A 195 13.07 14.66 18.46
N SER A 196 11.84 15.03 18.07
CA SER A 196 11.57 16.15 17.19
C SER A 196 12.04 17.47 17.80
N GLU A 197 11.76 17.69 19.09
CA GLU A 197 12.18 18.90 19.82
C GLU A 197 13.71 18.99 19.88
N ARG A 198 14.39 17.91 20.24
CA ARG A 198 15.86 17.85 20.29
C ARG A 198 16.52 18.12 18.95
N LEU A 199 15.95 17.63 17.86
CA LEU A 199 16.45 17.90 16.52
C LEU A 199 16.21 19.36 16.09
N ARG A 200 15.05 19.94 16.46
CA ARG A 200 14.76 21.38 16.23
C ARG A 200 15.70 22.28 17.02
N GLU A 201 15.97 21.97 18.28
CA GLU A 201 16.97 22.67 19.10
C GLU A 201 18.38 22.59 18.49
N ALA A 202 18.70 21.47 17.82
CA ALA A 202 19.95 21.31 17.08
C ALA A 202 19.96 22.02 15.71
N GLY A 203 18.90 22.77 15.37
CA GLY A 203 18.81 23.59 14.15
C GLY A 203 18.39 22.81 12.90
N TYR A 204 17.67 21.67 13.06
CA TYR A 204 17.10 20.93 11.94
C TYR A 204 15.60 21.21 11.78
N VAL A 205 15.15 21.27 10.53
CA VAL A 205 13.71 21.30 10.22
C VAL A 205 13.16 19.89 10.27
N VAL A 206 12.14 19.68 11.09
CA VAL A 206 11.55 18.35 11.32
C VAL A 206 10.04 18.42 11.12
N ASN A 207 9.53 17.56 10.25
CA ASN A 207 8.10 17.31 10.06
C ASN A 207 7.65 16.25 11.07
N THR A 208 6.80 16.60 12.01
CA THR A 208 6.07 15.63 12.83
C THR A 208 4.80 15.25 12.09
N VAL A 209 4.58 13.95 11.87
CA VAL A 209 3.53 13.42 11.02
C VAL A 209 2.57 12.56 11.83
N PRO A 210 1.36 13.05 12.13
CA PRO A 210 0.32 12.21 12.70
C PRO A 210 -0.19 11.25 11.61
N PHE A 211 0.03 9.95 11.76
CA PHE A 211 -0.42 8.94 10.78
C PHE A 211 -1.92 8.97 10.55
N GLY A 212 -2.71 9.19 11.63
CA GLY A 212 -4.16 9.35 11.56
C GLY A 212 -4.62 10.74 11.11
N GLY A 213 -3.70 11.69 10.91
CA GLY A 213 -4.00 13.07 10.49
C GLY A 213 -4.65 13.14 9.10
N LYS A 214 -5.25 14.28 8.81
CA LYS A 214 -5.96 14.52 7.54
C LYS A 214 -4.97 14.51 6.37
N ALA A 215 -5.25 13.66 5.37
CA ALA A 215 -4.52 13.64 4.10
C ALA A 215 -4.72 14.94 3.31
N THR A 216 -3.75 15.28 2.49
CA THR A 216 -3.80 16.43 1.56
C THR A 216 -4.79 16.16 0.44
N GLU A 217 -4.71 14.99 -0.17
CA GLU A 217 -5.63 14.56 -1.22
C GLU A 217 -6.87 13.87 -0.61
N ASN A 218 -8.06 14.24 -1.10
CA ASN A 218 -9.33 13.77 -0.54
C ASN A 218 -9.62 12.28 -0.79
N VAL A 219 -8.89 11.65 -1.70
CA VAL A 219 -9.00 10.21 -2.02
C VAL A 219 -8.45 9.32 -0.90
N TYR A 220 -7.57 9.83 -0.06
CA TYR A 220 -6.98 9.11 1.07
C TYR A 220 -7.72 9.41 2.37
N LEU A 221 -7.83 8.40 3.23
CA LEU A 221 -8.48 8.57 4.53
C LEU A 221 -7.62 9.41 5.49
N ASN A 222 -6.30 9.20 5.47
CA ASN A 222 -5.36 9.83 6.39
C ASN A 222 -3.94 9.92 5.77
N ASN A 223 -3.02 10.59 6.47
CA ASN A 223 -1.63 10.76 6.07
C ASN A 223 -0.92 9.43 5.79
N ARG A 224 -1.18 8.38 6.60
CA ARG A 224 -0.56 7.08 6.41
C ARG A 224 -0.92 6.49 5.04
N ALA A 225 -2.19 6.55 4.66
CA ALA A 225 -2.64 6.08 3.36
C ALA A 225 -2.00 6.87 2.21
N GLU A 226 -1.95 8.20 2.33
CA GLU A 226 -1.34 9.07 1.32
C GLU A 226 0.15 8.78 1.13
N MET A 227 0.92 8.66 2.22
CA MET A 227 2.35 8.34 2.16
C MET A 227 2.63 6.98 1.51
N TYR A 228 1.89 5.93 1.88
CA TYR A 228 2.04 4.61 1.28
C TYR A 228 1.69 4.60 -0.22
N CYS A 229 0.62 5.29 -0.61
CA CYS A 229 0.23 5.39 -2.01
C CYS A 229 1.22 6.25 -2.82
N THR A 230 1.76 7.33 -2.24
CA THR A 230 2.83 8.13 -2.84
C THR A 230 4.11 7.31 -3.02
N MET A 231 4.47 6.51 -2.02
CA MET A 231 5.58 5.58 -2.09
C MET A 231 5.38 4.56 -3.23
N LYS A 232 4.19 3.95 -3.34
CA LYS A 232 3.86 3.02 -4.44
C LYS A 232 4.02 3.68 -5.81
N LYS A 233 3.43 4.86 -6.01
CA LYS A 233 3.57 5.63 -7.27
C LYS A 233 5.04 5.89 -7.60
N SER A 234 5.85 6.24 -6.61
CA SER A 234 7.28 6.46 -6.79
C SER A 234 8.04 5.18 -7.17
N PHE A 235 7.64 4.02 -6.63
CA PHE A 235 8.22 2.73 -7.01
C PHE A 235 7.89 2.37 -8.46
N GLU A 236 6.68 2.65 -8.91
CA GLU A 236 6.23 2.42 -10.29
C GLU A 236 6.94 3.34 -11.28
N GLU A 237 7.16 4.60 -10.91
CA GLU A 237 7.72 5.61 -11.81
C GLU A 237 9.26 5.57 -11.87
N TYR A 238 9.93 5.40 -10.72
CA TYR A 238 11.38 5.52 -10.63
C TYR A 238 12.08 4.22 -10.22
N GLY A 239 11.32 3.22 -9.82
CA GLY A 239 11.84 2.04 -9.12
C GLY A 239 12.31 2.36 -7.70
N MET A 240 12.74 1.33 -6.97
CA MET A 240 13.34 1.49 -5.64
C MET A 240 14.39 0.42 -5.39
N LEU A 241 15.61 0.85 -5.19
CA LEU A 241 16.77 0.01 -4.87
C LEU A 241 16.99 -0.07 -3.35
N GLY A 242 17.78 -1.06 -2.92
CA GLY A 242 18.19 -1.19 -1.52
C GLY A 242 17.09 -1.71 -0.58
N LEU A 243 16.08 -2.37 -1.13
CA LEU A 243 15.07 -3.07 -0.34
C LEU A 243 15.64 -4.43 0.06
N ASP A 244 15.89 -4.64 1.35
CA ASP A 244 16.22 -5.95 1.89
C ASP A 244 14.98 -6.87 1.96
N GLU A 245 15.19 -8.14 2.29
CA GLU A 245 14.13 -9.14 2.34
C GLU A 245 13.07 -8.81 3.41
N ASP A 246 13.49 -8.32 4.57
CA ASP A 246 12.59 -7.97 5.67
C ASP A 246 11.67 -6.81 5.27
N LEU A 247 12.24 -5.76 4.68
CA LEU A 247 11.47 -4.59 4.21
C LEU A 247 10.50 -4.98 3.08
N ARG A 248 10.92 -5.86 2.15
CA ARG A 248 10.02 -6.38 1.11
C ARG A 248 8.85 -7.14 1.72
N ARG A 249 9.08 -7.95 2.75
CA ARG A 249 8.01 -8.68 3.47
C ARG A 249 7.07 -7.73 4.18
N GLU A 250 7.59 -6.70 4.88
CA GLU A 250 6.77 -5.67 5.53
C GLU A 250 5.88 -4.95 4.51
N LEU A 251 6.45 -4.53 3.38
CA LEU A 251 5.71 -3.86 2.29
C LEU A 251 4.67 -4.77 1.63
N ASN A 252 5.01 -6.04 1.36
CA ASN A 252 4.10 -7.00 0.75
C ASN A 252 2.89 -7.34 1.65
N CYS A 253 3.09 -7.35 2.98
CA CYS A 253 2.01 -7.51 3.95
C CYS A 253 1.13 -6.25 4.11
N THR A 254 1.56 -5.10 3.57
CA THR A 254 0.80 -3.86 3.65
C THR A 254 -0.26 -3.82 2.57
N ARG A 255 -1.50 -3.78 3.00
CA ARG A 255 -2.68 -3.77 2.11
C ARG A 255 -3.50 -2.51 2.31
N TYR A 256 -4.30 -2.16 1.31
CA TYR A 256 -5.30 -1.13 1.44
C TYR A 256 -6.71 -1.70 1.40
N ILE A 257 -7.63 -0.97 1.99
CA ILE A 257 -9.07 -1.20 1.94
C ILE A 257 -9.76 0.12 1.60
N LEU A 258 -11.00 0.05 1.14
CA LEU A 258 -11.85 1.23 1.05
C LEU A 258 -12.58 1.41 2.38
N SER A 259 -12.51 2.61 2.94
CA SER A 259 -13.25 2.99 4.13
C SER A 259 -14.76 3.14 3.81
N ASN A 260 -15.60 3.26 4.84
CA ASN A 260 -17.03 3.53 4.69
C ASN A 260 -17.34 4.81 3.88
N SER A 261 -16.39 5.71 3.75
CA SER A 261 -16.47 6.94 2.93
C SER A 261 -15.84 6.79 1.55
N ASN A 262 -15.59 5.57 1.08
CA ASN A 262 -14.92 5.24 -0.18
C ASN A 262 -13.52 5.88 -0.34
N LYS A 263 -12.83 6.10 0.77
CA LYS A 263 -11.44 6.57 0.77
C LYS A 263 -10.48 5.42 0.97
N ILE A 264 -9.31 5.52 0.36
CA ILE A 264 -8.23 4.56 0.52
C ILE A 264 -7.69 4.64 1.94
N GLN A 265 -7.62 3.50 2.60
CA GLN A 265 -7.10 3.32 3.95
C GLN A 265 -6.11 2.15 3.96
N ILE A 266 -4.96 2.31 4.61
CA ILE A 266 -4.08 1.19 4.89
C ILE A 266 -4.67 0.38 6.06
N ILE A 267 -4.63 -0.95 5.96
CA ILE A 267 -5.09 -1.82 7.05
C ILE A 267 -4.37 -1.48 8.36
N PRO A 268 -5.02 -1.71 9.51
CA PRO A 268 -4.43 -1.43 10.82
C PRO A 268 -3.07 -2.14 11.02
N LYS A 269 -2.14 -1.50 11.73
CA LYS A 269 -0.83 -2.12 12.10
C LYS A 269 -1.03 -3.48 12.78
N ALA A 270 -2.08 -3.65 13.59
CA ALA A 270 -2.38 -4.90 14.27
C ALA A 270 -2.62 -6.05 13.29
N ASP A 271 -3.33 -5.80 12.18
CA ASP A 271 -3.62 -6.81 11.17
C ASP A 271 -2.37 -7.19 10.37
N ILE A 272 -1.52 -6.20 10.06
CA ILE A 272 -0.21 -6.45 9.44
C ILE A 272 0.66 -7.29 10.37
N LYS A 273 0.69 -6.95 11.66
CA LYS A 273 1.46 -7.65 12.69
C LYS A 273 1.03 -9.11 12.86
N LEU A 274 -0.26 -9.43 12.70
CA LEU A 274 -0.75 -10.81 12.73
C LEU A 274 -0.15 -11.67 11.60
N ASN A 275 -0.02 -11.10 10.40
CA ASN A 275 0.52 -11.81 9.24
C ASN A 275 2.06 -11.84 9.23
N LEU A 276 2.70 -10.79 9.75
CA LEU A 276 4.14 -10.60 9.69
C LEU A 276 4.86 -11.17 10.91
N GLY A 277 4.17 -11.25 12.06
CA GLY A 277 4.73 -11.64 13.36
C GLY A 277 5.35 -10.50 14.16
N HIS A 278 5.52 -9.32 13.55
CA HIS A 278 6.05 -8.09 14.17
C HIS A 278 5.43 -6.85 13.52
N SER A 279 5.66 -5.68 14.09
CA SER A 279 5.20 -4.41 13.53
C SER A 279 5.95 -4.06 12.24
N PRO A 280 5.32 -3.41 11.21
CA PRO A 280 5.96 -3.01 9.96
C PRO A 280 6.75 -1.69 10.11
N ASP A 281 7.59 -1.60 11.15
CA ASP A 281 8.23 -0.35 11.57
C ASP A 281 9.20 0.19 10.49
N THR A 282 9.83 -0.71 9.69
CA THR A 282 10.72 -0.29 8.61
C THR A 282 9.94 0.28 7.43
N ALA A 283 8.81 -0.34 7.09
CA ALA A 283 7.94 0.16 6.04
C ALA A 283 7.30 1.50 6.41
N ASP A 284 6.88 1.67 7.68
CA ASP A 284 6.34 2.93 8.17
C ASP A 284 7.42 4.05 8.19
N ALA A 285 8.64 3.74 8.63
CA ALA A 285 9.77 4.69 8.57
C ALA A 285 10.12 5.06 7.11
N LEU A 286 10.06 4.11 6.17
CA LEU A 286 10.26 4.42 4.76
C LEU A 286 9.12 5.28 4.21
N ALA A 287 7.85 4.98 4.55
CA ALA A 287 6.69 5.76 4.12
C ALA A 287 6.77 7.23 4.55
N LEU A 288 7.27 7.51 5.76
CA LEU A 288 7.50 8.87 6.25
C LEU A 288 8.41 9.70 5.34
N THR A 289 9.36 9.08 4.63
CA THR A 289 10.22 9.79 3.67
C THR A 289 9.47 10.29 2.43
N PHE A 290 8.19 9.91 2.26
CA PHE A 290 7.34 10.31 1.13
C PHE A 290 6.29 11.37 1.51
N ILE A 291 6.36 11.97 2.71
CA ILE A 291 5.47 13.06 3.11
C ILE A 291 5.61 14.28 2.19
N GLN A 292 6.77 14.43 1.58
CA GLN A 292 7.06 15.44 0.56
C GLN A 292 8.15 14.94 -0.40
N PRO A 293 8.24 15.50 -1.62
CA PRO A 293 9.28 15.13 -2.58
C PRO A 293 10.68 15.43 -2.06
N ILE A 294 11.66 14.60 -2.43
CA ILE A 294 13.07 14.95 -2.28
C ILE A 294 13.41 15.96 -3.38
N ILE A 295 13.76 17.19 -2.99
CA ILE A 295 14.15 18.24 -3.91
C ILE A 295 15.67 18.17 -4.12
N PRO A 296 16.16 17.83 -5.34
CA PRO A 296 17.59 17.83 -5.63
C PRO A 296 18.19 19.23 -5.44
N ARG A 297 19.36 19.29 -4.83
CA ARG A 297 20.05 20.56 -4.55
C ARG A 297 20.20 21.47 -5.76
N MET A 298 20.50 20.91 -6.95
CA MET A 298 20.62 21.69 -8.18
C MET A 298 19.34 22.46 -8.52
N ALA A 299 18.16 21.87 -8.24
CA ALA A 299 16.88 22.55 -8.46
C ALA A 299 16.68 23.74 -7.53
N ILE A 300 17.13 23.63 -6.26
CA ILE A 300 17.08 24.73 -5.28
C ILE A 300 18.03 25.86 -5.69
N GLU A 301 19.26 25.54 -6.09
CA GLU A 301 20.25 26.52 -6.53
C GLU A 301 19.81 27.23 -7.81
N TYR A 302 19.16 26.53 -8.74
CA TYR A 302 18.62 27.11 -9.97
C TYR A 302 17.48 28.10 -9.64
N LYS A 303 16.54 27.71 -8.77
CA LYS A 303 15.43 28.57 -8.36
C LYS A 303 15.93 29.83 -7.63
N LEU A 304 16.88 29.67 -6.71
CA LEU A 304 17.51 30.81 -5.99
C LEU A 304 18.32 31.75 -6.90
N ARG A 305 18.80 31.28 -8.05
CA ARG A 305 19.42 32.15 -9.07
C ARG A 305 18.36 32.91 -9.84
N GLN A 306 17.31 32.27 -10.30
CA GLN A 306 16.21 32.96 -10.97
C GLN A 306 15.58 34.03 -10.09
N ASP A 307 15.24 33.71 -8.81
CA ASP A 307 14.69 34.67 -7.86
C ASP A 307 15.62 35.89 -7.61
N ARG A 308 16.95 35.71 -7.73
CA ARG A 308 17.92 36.77 -7.63
C ARG A 308 18.01 37.65 -8.88
N ASP A 309 17.95 37.00 -10.06
CA ASP A 309 17.99 37.68 -11.34
C ASP A 309 16.71 38.51 -11.53
N ASP A 310 15.54 37.96 -11.19
CA ASP A 310 14.25 38.69 -11.20
C ASP A 310 14.19 39.86 -10.22
N MET A 311 14.92 39.80 -9.07
CA MET A 311 15.03 40.95 -8.12
C MET A 311 16.09 41.97 -8.52
N ALA A 312 17.01 41.64 -9.42
CA ALA A 312 18.01 42.57 -9.93
C ALA A 312 17.50 43.42 -11.10
N ASP A 313 16.41 42.96 -11.73
CA ASP A 313 15.74 43.65 -12.85
C ASP A 313 14.57 44.57 -12.38
N LEU A 314 14.36 44.71 -11.06
CA LEU A 314 13.39 45.62 -10.42
C LEU A 314 14.10 46.81 -9.79
#